data_4491e67774c43217d5f4b9cab87af402
#
_entry.id   4491e67774c43217d5f4b9cab87af402
#
_cell.length_a   1.000
_cell.length_b   1.000
_cell.length_c   1.000
_cell.angle_alpha   90.00
_cell.angle_beta   90.00
_cell.angle_gamma   90.00
#
_symmetry.space_group_name_H-M   'P 1'
#
loop_
_entity.id
_entity.type
_entity.pdbx_description
1 polymer ?
#
loop_
_entity_poly.entity_id
_entity_poly.type
_entity_poly.pdbx_seq_one_letter_code
_entity_poly.pdbx_strand_id
1 'polypeptide(L)'
;EMGQGVHTALSAMLAEEMEADWDAMEIMEAPAEKDYANFVLAREFMFGSANVPSVLFDSLNGAMLAAAKSMNMQITGGSTSVRFTGTGAMLTAGAAAKELLLNAASKQWGVPITQLRAEKSFIYHDNKKAPFSEFAEIAATLKPNLQPKLKKRNEYKLIGQSLPRVDIPAKVDGTAVFGIDAQIEGMKYGTVKAAPVHGQKV
;
A
#
# COMPACT_ATOMS: atom_id res chain seq x y z
N GLU A 1 -10.87 8.18 1.78
CA GLU A 1 -11.08 7.27 2.91
C GLU A 1 -12.13 7.77 3.92
N MET A 2 -12.63 6.87 4.76
CA MET A 2 -13.72 7.15 5.71
C MET A 2 -13.27 7.72 7.06
N GLY A 3 -12.03 8.21 7.14
CA GLY A 3 -11.49 8.81 8.36
C GLY A 3 -10.92 7.84 9.40
N GLN A 4 -10.85 6.54 9.10
CA GLN A 4 -10.37 5.51 10.03
C GLN A 4 -8.83 5.47 10.19
N GLY A 5 -8.08 6.37 9.54
CA GLY A 5 -6.61 6.43 9.63
C GLY A 5 -5.87 5.41 8.79
N VAL A 6 -6.49 4.88 7.76
CA VAL A 6 -5.90 3.84 6.89
C VAL A 6 -4.66 4.31 6.15
N HIS A 7 -4.59 5.58 5.73
CA HIS A 7 -3.41 6.14 5.09
C HIS A 7 -2.16 5.97 5.96
N THR A 8 -2.24 6.36 7.22
CA THR A 8 -1.14 6.19 8.18
C THR A 8 -0.82 4.72 8.42
N ALA A 9 -1.86 3.91 8.66
CA ALA A 9 -1.66 2.50 9.02
C ALA A 9 -1.06 1.67 7.87
N LEU A 10 -1.58 1.79 6.65
CA LEU A 10 -1.08 1.04 5.50
C LEU A 10 0.33 1.47 5.10
N SER A 11 0.60 2.78 5.13
CA SER A 11 1.94 3.30 4.84
C SER A 11 2.96 2.89 5.89
N ALA A 12 2.57 2.87 7.17
CA ALA A 12 3.43 2.37 8.24
C ALA A 12 3.77 0.87 8.07
N MET A 13 2.82 0.06 7.62
CA MET A 13 3.06 -1.36 7.34
C MET A 13 4.05 -1.56 6.18
N LEU A 14 3.94 -0.76 5.12
CA LEU A 14 4.91 -0.76 4.02
C LEU A 14 6.29 -0.33 4.50
N ALA A 15 6.37 0.81 5.21
CA ALA A 15 7.62 1.38 5.71
C ALA A 15 8.33 0.43 6.69
N GLU A 16 7.56 -0.25 7.55
CA GLU A 16 8.07 -1.24 8.49
C GLU A 16 8.90 -2.33 7.78
N GLU A 17 8.31 -2.99 6.80
CA GLU A 17 8.97 -4.08 6.10
C GLU A 17 10.07 -3.61 5.16
N MET A 18 9.90 -2.44 4.56
CA MET A 18 10.88 -1.83 3.67
C MET A 18 12.10 -1.28 4.43
N GLU A 19 12.03 -1.09 5.75
CA GLU A 19 13.00 -0.34 6.55
C GLU A 19 13.13 1.12 6.07
N ALA A 20 12.01 1.70 5.62
CA ALA A 20 11.97 3.09 5.18
C ALA A 20 12.01 4.04 6.38
N ASP A 21 12.54 5.23 6.16
CA ASP A 21 12.47 6.31 7.14
C ASP A 21 11.05 6.89 7.15
N TRP A 22 10.32 6.72 8.25
CA TRP A 22 8.95 7.19 8.39
C TRP A 22 8.82 8.70 8.19
N ASP A 23 9.78 9.48 8.68
CA ASP A 23 9.75 10.94 8.60
C ASP A 23 10.00 11.46 7.16
N ALA A 24 10.52 10.61 6.28
CA ALA A 24 10.74 10.91 4.86
C ALA A 24 9.65 10.34 3.94
N MET A 25 8.59 9.72 4.51
CA MET A 25 7.50 9.15 3.71
C MET A 25 6.53 10.22 3.26
N GLU A 26 6.27 10.26 1.95
CA GLU A 26 5.17 11.02 1.36
C GLU A 26 4.05 10.06 0.96
N ILE A 27 2.82 10.42 1.29
CA ILE A 27 1.65 9.58 1.07
C ILE A 27 0.69 10.31 0.13
N MET A 28 0.45 9.71 -1.03
CA MET A 28 -0.48 10.20 -2.03
C MET A 28 -1.69 9.27 -2.13
N GLU A 29 -2.87 9.84 -2.37
CA GLU A 29 -4.06 9.05 -2.65
C GLU A 29 -3.98 8.45 -4.05
N ALA A 30 -4.27 7.16 -4.16
CA ALA A 30 -4.33 6.49 -5.44
C ALA A 30 -5.62 6.88 -6.18
N PRO A 31 -5.53 7.29 -7.46
CA PRO A 31 -6.71 7.58 -8.26
C PRO A 31 -7.52 6.31 -8.55
N ALA A 32 -8.80 6.47 -8.88
CA ALA A 32 -9.70 5.36 -9.22
C ALA A 32 -9.45 4.84 -10.64
N GLU A 33 -8.26 4.29 -10.87
CA GLU A 33 -7.79 3.77 -12.15
C GLU A 33 -7.42 2.29 -12.05
N LYS A 34 -7.44 1.60 -13.19
CA LYS A 34 -7.17 0.15 -13.27
C LYS A 34 -5.83 -0.28 -12.67
N ASP A 35 -4.83 0.60 -12.70
CA ASP A 35 -3.49 0.28 -12.20
C ASP A 35 -3.44 0.26 -10.66
N TYR A 36 -4.41 0.89 -10.01
CA TYR A 36 -4.60 0.88 -8.55
C TYR A 36 -5.73 -0.05 -8.10
N ALA A 37 -6.21 -0.94 -8.98
CA ALA A 37 -7.26 -1.88 -8.65
C ALA A 37 -6.85 -2.80 -7.48
N ASN A 38 -7.74 -2.94 -6.50
CA ASN A 38 -7.51 -3.73 -5.30
C ASN A 38 -8.56 -4.84 -5.19
N PHE A 39 -8.11 -6.07 -5.24
CA PHE A 39 -8.96 -7.28 -5.11
C PHE A 39 -8.80 -8.00 -3.77
N VAL A 40 -7.80 -7.64 -2.97
CA VAL A 40 -7.41 -8.40 -1.76
C VAL A 40 -8.58 -8.52 -0.79
N LEU A 41 -9.30 -7.42 -0.55
CA LEU A 41 -10.46 -7.41 0.32
C LEU A 41 -11.60 -8.29 -0.22
N ALA A 42 -11.87 -8.22 -1.54
CA ALA A 42 -12.87 -9.08 -2.17
C ALA A 42 -12.50 -10.55 -2.05
N ARG A 43 -11.25 -10.91 -2.27
CA ARG A 43 -10.76 -12.28 -2.09
C ARG A 43 -11.03 -12.79 -0.67
N GLU A 44 -10.73 -12.00 0.35
CA GLU A 44 -10.94 -12.39 1.73
C GLU A 44 -12.44 -12.54 2.07
N PHE A 45 -13.30 -11.68 1.52
CA PHE A 45 -14.74 -11.84 1.69
C PHE A 45 -15.32 -13.06 0.96
N MET A 46 -14.79 -13.40 -0.22
CA MET A 46 -15.30 -14.52 -1.02
C MET A 46 -14.79 -15.88 -0.54
N PHE A 47 -13.53 -15.94 -0.13
CA PHE A 47 -12.87 -17.22 0.21
C PHE A 47 -12.56 -17.34 1.71
N GLY A 48 -12.57 -16.24 2.47
CA GLY A 48 -12.31 -16.21 3.90
C GLY A 48 -11.00 -16.89 4.28
N SER A 49 -11.09 -17.77 5.28
CA SER A 49 -9.97 -18.62 5.72
C SER A 49 -9.87 -19.95 4.96
N ALA A 50 -10.55 -20.09 3.80
CA ALA A 50 -10.44 -21.30 3.00
C ALA A 50 -8.99 -21.49 2.54
N ASN A 51 -8.43 -22.66 2.82
CA ASN A 51 -7.09 -23.01 2.36
C ASN A 51 -7.11 -23.24 0.85
N VAL A 52 -6.78 -22.21 0.10
CA VAL A 52 -6.51 -22.34 -1.33
C VAL A 52 -5.13 -22.99 -1.48
N PRO A 53 -5.02 -24.14 -2.18
CA PRO A 53 -3.73 -24.75 -2.44
C PRO A 53 -2.76 -23.74 -3.07
N SER A 54 -1.52 -23.71 -2.62
CA SER A 54 -0.52 -22.73 -3.08
C SER A 54 -0.32 -22.74 -4.60
N VAL A 55 -0.47 -23.91 -5.24
CA VAL A 55 -0.37 -24.07 -6.70
C VAL A 55 -1.48 -23.32 -7.45
N LEU A 56 -2.64 -23.09 -6.84
CA LEU A 56 -3.76 -22.36 -7.45
C LEU A 56 -3.80 -20.89 -7.03
N PHE A 57 -3.01 -20.51 -6.02
CA PHE A 57 -3.06 -19.18 -5.41
C PHE A 57 -2.72 -18.08 -6.41
N ASP A 58 -1.67 -18.25 -7.20
CA ASP A 58 -1.24 -17.26 -8.19
C ASP A 58 -2.24 -17.12 -9.35
N SER A 59 -2.80 -18.23 -9.80
CA SER A 59 -3.85 -18.23 -10.84
C SER A 59 -5.12 -17.53 -10.37
N LEU A 60 -5.55 -17.80 -9.13
CA LEU A 60 -6.69 -17.15 -8.52
C LEU A 60 -6.47 -15.65 -8.36
N ASN A 61 -5.33 -15.25 -7.82
CA ASN A 61 -4.96 -13.84 -7.67
C ASN A 61 -4.90 -13.13 -9.02
N GLY A 62 -4.34 -13.76 -10.04
CA GLY A 62 -4.30 -13.24 -11.42
C GLY A 62 -5.69 -13.01 -11.99
N ALA A 63 -6.59 -13.97 -11.85
CA ALA A 63 -7.97 -13.85 -12.33
C ALA A 63 -8.73 -12.75 -11.59
N MET A 64 -8.61 -12.67 -10.26
CA MET A 64 -9.25 -11.63 -9.46
C MET A 64 -8.70 -10.24 -9.75
N LEU A 65 -7.39 -10.11 -9.96
CA LEU A 65 -6.78 -8.85 -10.37
C LEU A 65 -7.28 -8.41 -11.74
N ALA A 66 -7.38 -9.32 -12.70
CA ALA A 66 -7.92 -9.02 -14.04
C ALA A 66 -9.37 -8.54 -13.96
N ALA A 67 -10.20 -9.20 -13.15
CA ALA A 67 -11.59 -8.77 -12.90
C ALA A 67 -11.65 -7.39 -12.22
N ALA A 68 -10.84 -7.14 -11.19
CA ALA A 68 -10.78 -5.85 -10.52
C ALA A 68 -10.35 -4.72 -11.47
N LYS A 69 -9.35 -4.97 -12.31
CA LYS A 69 -8.87 -4.02 -13.32
C LYS A 69 -9.93 -3.70 -14.38
N SER A 70 -10.70 -4.68 -14.83
CA SER A 70 -11.75 -4.48 -15.83
C SER A 70 -12.88 -3.58 -15.33
N MET A 71 -13.06 -3.52 -14.01
CA MET A 71 -14.10 -2.72 -13.35
C MET A 71 -13.56 -1.43 -12.69
N ASN A 72 -12.28 -1.11 -12.82
CA ASN A 72 -11.59 -0.05 -12.06
C ASN A 72 -11.88 -0.13 -10.55
N MET A 73 -11.92 -1.35 -10.01
CA MET A 73 -12.45 -1.60 -8.68
C MET A 73 -11.39 -1.38 -7.61
N GLN A 74 -11.64 -0.43 -6.73
CA GLN A 74 -10.90 -0.22 -5.49
C GLN A 74 -11.84 -0.51 -4.32
N ILE A 75 -11.65 -1.66 -3.70
CA ILE A 75 -12.50 -2.04 -2.57
C ILE A 75 -11.84 -1.57 -1.28
N THR A 76 -12.54 -0.72 -0.55
CA THR A 76 -12.18 -0.28 0.80
C THR A 76 -13.26 -0.73 1.79
N GLY A 77 -12.88 -1.06 3.01
CA GLY A 77 -13.77 -1.62 4.02
C GLY A 77 -13.42 -1.16 5.45
N GLY A 78 -13.08 0.10 5.62
CA GLY A 78 -12.71 0.64 6.93
C GLY A 78 -11.51 -0.10 7.53
N SER A 79 -11.61 -0.52 8.79
CA SER A 79 -10.55 -1.27 9.47
C SER A 79 -10.21 -2.62 8.81
N THR A 80 -11.13 -3.18 8.04
CA THR A 80 -10.93 -4.43 7.29
C THR A 80 -9.87 -4.24 6.21
N SER A 81 -9.79 -3.06 5.57
CA SER A 81 -8.72 -2.73 4.63
C SER A 81 -7.33 -2.82 5.28
N VAL A 82 -7.18 -2.36 6.53
CA VAL A 82 -5.91 -2.49 7.26
C VAL A 82 -5.57 -3.96 7.51
N ARG A 83 -6.54 -4.77 7.90
CA ARG A 83 -6.31 -6.21 8.14
C ARG A 83 -5.88 -6.95 6.88
N PHE A 84 -6.60 -6.81 5.79
CA PHE A 84 -6.40 -7.65 4.61
C PHE A 84 -5.44 -7.00 3.60
N THR A 85 -5.66 -5.74 3.22
CA THR A 85 -4.74 -5.03 2.33
C THR A 85 -3.39 -4.80 3.00
N GLY A 86 -3.39 -4.45 4.28
CA GLY A 86 -2.17 -4.25 5.05
C GLY A 86 -1.33 -5.52 5.12
N THR A 87 -1.91 -6.62 5.63
CA THR A 87 -1.16 -7.87 5.83
C THR A 87 -0.91 -8.62 4.52
N GLY A 88 -1.86 -8.63 3.59
CA GLY A 88 -1.77 -9.38 2.34
C GLY A 88 -1.05 -8.65 1.21
N ALA A 89 -0.91 -7.32 1.27
CA ALA A 89 -0.28 -6.55 0.22
C ALA A 89 0.83 -5.64 0.73
N MET A 90 0.57 -4.74 1.69
CA MET A 90 1.53 -3.70 2.07
C MET A 90 2.80 -4.27 2.74
N LEU A 91 2.66 -5.23 3.65
CA LEU A 91 3.82 -5.90 4.26
C LEU A 91 4.61 -6.65 3.18
N THR A 92 3.93 -7.41 2.32
CA THR A 92 4.59 -8.15 1.24
C THR A 92 5.31 -7.21 0.27
N ALA A 93 4.68 -6.11 -0.13
CA ALA A 93 5.28 -5.12 -1.02
C ALA A 93 6.51 -4.45 -0.39
N GLY A 94 6.44 -4.07 0.88
CA GLY A 94 7.57 -3.48 1.61
C GLY A 94 8.76 -4.43 1.71
N ALA A 95 8.50 -5.69 2.08
CA ALA A 95 9.55 -6.72 2.18
C ALA A 95 10.17 -7.04 0.81
N ALA A 96 9.35 -7.16 -0.25
CA ALA A 96 9.83 -7.39 -1.60
C ALA A 96 10.67 -6.21 -2.12
N ALA A 97 10.25 -4.98 -1.87
CA ALA A 97 11.01 -3.78 -2.25
C ALA A 97 12.37 -3.73 -1.54
N LYS A 98 12.41 -4.01 -0.24
CA LYS A 98 13.67 -4.13 0.50
C LYS A 98 14.60 -5.19 -0.10
N GLU A 99 14.06 -6.37 -0.42
CA GLU A 99 14.83 -7.46 -1.02
C GLU A 99 15.41 -7.04 -2.38
N LEU A 100 14.64 -6.34 -3.23
CA LEU A 100 15.11 -5.81 -4.50
C LEU A 100 16.24 -4.80 -4.33
N LEU A 101 16.10 -3.87 -3.39
CA LEU A 101 17.13 -2.86 -3.09
C LEU A 101 18.41 -3.49 -2.54
N LEU A 102 18.30 -4.47 -1.65
CA LEU A 102 19.47 -5.21 -1.15
C LEU A 102 20.15 -6.01 -2.26
N ASN A 103 19.40 -6.64 -3.16
CA ASN A 103 19.96 -7.33 -4.32
C ASN A 103 20.65 -6.38 -5.29
N ALA A 104 20.09 -5.18 -5.51
CA ALA A 104 20.72 -4.14 -6.32
C ALA A 104 22.04 -3.66 -5.71
N ALA A 105 22.05 -3.39 -4.41
CA ALA A 105 23.25 -3.01 -3.68
C ALA A 105 24.33 -4.13 -3.69
N SER A 106 23.91 -5.37 -3.50
CA SER A 106 24.78 -6.54 -3.61
C SER A 106 25.48 -6.61 -4.95
N LYS A 107 24.75 -6.40 -6.05
CA LYS A 107 25.31 -6.35 -7.41
C LYS A 107 26.26 -5.17 -7.61
N GLN A 108 25.86 -3.97 -7.18
CA GLN A 108 26.62 -2.74 -7.38
C GLN A 108 27.92 -2.73 -6.55
N TRP A 109 27.87 -3.22 -5.32
CA TRP A 109 29.02 -3.24 -4.42
C TRP A 109 29.87 -4.49 -4.51
N GLY A 110 29.38 -5.53 -5.20
CA GLY A 110 30.10 -6.81 -5.36
C GLY A 110 30.22 -7.60 -4.05
N VAL A 111 29.22 -7.51 -3.17
CA VAL A 111 29.21 -8.13 -1.84
C VAL A 111 28.00 -9.03 -1.64
N PRO A 112 28.08 -10.09 -0.85
CA PRO A 112 26.91 -10.94 -0.56
C PRO A 112 25.78 -10.15 0.13
N ILE A 113 24.54 -10.42 -0.24
CA ILE A 113 23.35 -9.78 0.35
C ILE A 113 23.29 -9.98 1.88
N THR A 114 23.84 -11.09 2.39
CA THR A 114 23.89 -11.42 3.82
C THR A 114 24.77 -10.48 4.64
N GLN A 115 25.63 -9.71 3.99
CA GLN A 115 26.48 -8.70 4.62
C GLN A 115 25.87 -7.29 4.57
N LEU A 116 24.70 -7.16 3.92
CA LEU A 116 24.01 -5.90 3.78
C LEU A 116 22.91 -5.75 4.85
N ARG A 117 22.71 -4.52 5.31
CA ARG A 117 21.65 -4.15 6.25
C ARG A 117 20.91 -2.93 5.71
N ALA A 118 19.58 -2.99 5.68
CA ALA A 118 18.73 -1.86 5.39
C ALA A 118 18.23 -1.24 6.69
N GLU A 119 18.23 0.09 6.78
CA GLU A 119 17.69 0.84 7.90
C GLU A 119 17.46 2.31 7.51
N LYS A 120 16.29 2.86 7.86
CA LYS A 120 15.93 4.27 7.63
C LYS A 120 16.25 4.75 6.22
N SER A 121 15.75 4.03 5.21
CA SER A 121 15.95 4.31 3.79
C SER A 121 17.41 4.28 3.30
N PHE A 122 18.31 3.65 4.04
CA PHE A 122 19.69 3.44 3.65
C PHE A 122 20.09 1.97 3.65
N ILE A 123 21.08 1.63 2.84
CA ILE A 123 21.77 0.32 2.88
C ILE A 123 23.18 0.53 3.42
N TYR A 124 23.59 -0.38 4.27
CA TYR A 124 24.86 -0.38 4.96
C TYR A 124 25.66 -1.66 4.65
N HIS A 125 26.95 -1.50 4.48
CA HIS A 125 27.94 -2.57 4.43
C HIS A 125 29.26 -2.06 5.01
N ASP A 126 29.70 -2.58 6.13
CA ASP A 126 30.87 -2.09 6.85
C ASP A 126 30.82 -0.56 7.06
N ASN A 127 31.80 0.17 6.51
CA ASN A 127 31.87 1.63 6.55
C ASN A 127 31.14 2.32 5.38
N LYS A 128 30.52 1.56 4.46
CA LYS A 128 29.73 2.11 3.34
C LYS A 128 28.28 2.33 3.75
N LYS A 129 27.73 3.44 3.29
CA LYS A 129 26.33 3.81 3.47
C LYS A 129 25.85 4.51 2.21
N ALA A 130 24.70 4.09 1.67
CA ALA A 130 24.05 4.76 0.55
C ALA A 130 22.53 4.73 0.70
N PRO A 131 21.81 5.76 0.20
CA PRO A 131 20.35 5.81 0.25
C PRO A 131 19.73 4.81 -0.73
N PHE A 132 18.49 4.44 -0.50
CA PHE A 132 17.72 3.55 -1.39
C PHE A 132 17.63 4.07 -2.82
N SER A 133 17.59 5.40 -3.00
CA SER A 133 17.55 6.04 -4.32
C SER A 133 18.73 5.69 -5.21
N GLU A 134 19.91 5.44 -4.65
CA GLU A 134 21.10 5.04 -5.41
C GLU A 134 20.94 3.67 -6.10
N PHE A 135 20.10 2.81 -5.55
CA PHE A 135 19.88 1.44 -6.03
C PHE A 135 18.56 1.28 -6.79
N ALA A 136 17.71 2.31 -6.83
CA ALA A 136 16.35 2.21 -7.36
C ALA A 136 16.31 1.79 -8.84
N GLU A 137 17.17 2.34 -9.69
CA GLU A 137 17.23 2.01 -11.11
C GLU A 137 17.61 0.53 -11.34
N ILE A 138 18.61 0.04 -10.62
CA ILE A 138 19.01 -1.38 -10.72
C ILE A 138 17.89 -2.26 -10.16
N ALA A 139 17.31 -1.90 -9.01
CA ALA A 139 16.23 -2.64 -8.39
C ALA A 139 15.02 -2.78 -9.32
N ALA A 140 14.67 -1.73 -10.07
CA ALA A 140 13.58 -1.75 -11.04
C ALA A 140 13.77 -2.74 -12.20
N THR A 141 15.00 -3.16 -12.48
CA THR A 141 15.29 -4.19 -13.49
C THR A 141 15.18 -5.61 -12.97
N LEU A 142 15.06 -5.79 -11.65
CA LEU A 142 15.02 -7.10 -11.02
C LEU A 142 13.59 -7.62 -10.92
N LYS A 143 13.45 -8.94 -10.87
CA LYS A 143 12.15 -9.58 -10.67
C LYS A 143 11.84 -9.63 -9.18
N PRO A 144 10.66 -9.12 -8.74
CA PRO A 144 10.28 -9.16 -7.35
C PRO A 144 9.98 -10.57 -6.87
N ASN A 145 10.35 -10.87 -5.64
CA ASN A 145 9.89 -12.04 -4.92
C ASN A 145 8.45 -11.77 -4.42
N LEU A 146 7.48 -12.54 -4.89
CA LEU A 146 6.08 -12.37 -4.51
C LEU A 146 5.74 -13.01 -3.14
N GLN A 147 6.68 -13.76 -2.56
CA GLN A 147 6.55 -14.38 -1.24
C GLN A 147 7.79 -14.08 -0.38
N PRO A 148 8.11 -12.79 -0.14
CA PRO A 148 9.27 -12.42 0.65
C PRO A 148 9.11 -12.84 2.11
N LYS A 149 10.22 -13.03 2.80
CA LYS A 149 10.21 -13.28 4.23
C LYS A 149 9.83 -12.00 4.97
N LEU A 150 8.71 -12.04 5.68
CA LEU A 150 8.26 -10.93 6.52
C LEU A 150 8.97 -10.93 7.88
N LYS A 151 9.05 -9.76 8.51
CA LYS A 151 9.49 -9.60 9.89
C LYS A 151 8.57 -10.36 10.85
N LYS A 152 9.13 -10.82 11.94
CA LYS A 152 8.35 -11.30 13.07
C LYS A 152 7.82 -10.12 13.88
N ARG A 153 6.73 -10.33 14.61
CA ARG A 153 6.08 -9.28 15.40
C ARG A 153 7.02 -8.57 16.39
N ASN A 154 7.98 -9.30 16.94
CA ASN A 154 8.99 -8.77 17.87
C ASN A 154 10.11 -7.96 17.18
N GLU A 155 10.14 -7.94 15.86
CA GLU A 155 11.09 -7.17 15.05
C GLU A 155 10.50 -5.82 14.56
N TYR A 156 9.20 -5.59 14.83
CA TYR A 156 8.53 -4.36 14.41
C TYR A 156 9.03 -3.14 15.20
N LYS A 157 9.25 -2.05 14.48
CA LYS A 157 9.71 -0.75 15.00
C LYS A 157 8.64 0.34 14.91
N LEU A 158 7.85 0.32 13.83
CA LEU A 158 6.77 1.29 13.55
C LEU A 158 5.40 0.72 13.93
N ILE A 159 5.12 -0.52 13.56
CA ILE A 159 3.84 -1.17 13.85
C ILE A 159 3.72 -1.37 15.37
N GLY A 160 2.63 -0.86 15.93
CA GLY A 160 2.38 -0.87 17.36
C GLY A 160 2.82 0.41 18.08
N GLN A 161 3.45 1.35 17.38
CA GLN A 161 3.75 2.67 17.91
C GLN A 161 2.57 3.63 17.70
N SER A 162 2.47 4.65 18.55
CA SER A 162 1.50 5.75 18.36
C SER A 162 2.06 6.75 17.34
N LEU A 163 1.79 6.50 16.07
CA LEU A 163 2.20 7.39 15.00
C LEU A 163 1.19 8.53 14.82
N PRO A 164 1.64 9.78 14.63
CA PRO A 164 0.76 10.87 14.23
C PRO A 164 0.06 10.53 12.91
N ARG A 165 -1.24 10.80 12.84
CA ARG A 165 -1.98 10.58 11.58
C ARG A 165 -1.56 11.62 10.55
N VAL A 166 -1.24 11.16 9.35
CA VAL A 166 -0.75 11.99 8.24
C VAL A 166 -1.82 12.95 7.68
N ASP A 167 -3.10 12.64 7.90
CA ASP A 167 -4.23 13.42 7.41
C ASP A 167 -4.73 14.49 8.40
N ILE A 168 -4.26 14.51 9.63
CA ILE A 168 -4.70 15.48 10.66
C ILE A 168 -4.27 16.92 10.34
N PRO A 169 -3.01 17.21 9.98
CA PRO A 169 -2.59 18.59 9.75
C PRO A 169 -3.52 19.32 8.79
N ALA A 170 -3.74 18.79 7.59
CA ALA A 170 -4.60 19.41 6.60
C ALA A 170 -6.06 19.58 7.05
N LYS A 171 -6.54 18.70 7.95
CA LYS A 171 -7.91 18.79 8.50
C LYS A 171 -8.08 19.86 9.58
N VAL A 172 -7.02 20.20 10.29
CA VAL A 172 -7.08 21.22 11.37
C VAL A 172 -6.67 22.60 10.89
N ASP A 173 -5.87 22.72 9.85
CA ASP A 173 -5.50 24.02 9.26
C ASP A 173 -6.43 24.46 8.11
N GLY A 174 -7.39 23.60 7.72
CA GLY A 174 -8.39 23.91 6.70
C GLY A 174 -7.89 23.72 5.25
N THR A 175 -6.73 23.11 5.02
CA THR A 175 -6.19 22.84 3.69
C THR A 175 -6.68 21.51 3.09
N ALA A 176 -7.37 20.68 3.88
CA ALA A 176 -7.94 19.43 3.36
C ALA A 176 -9.05 19.73 2.33
N VAL A 177 -8.94 19.10 1.16
CA VAL A 177 -9.95 19.21 0.10
C VAL A 177 -10.86 17.99 0.14
N PHE A 178 -12.17 18.22 0.27
CA PHE A 178 -13.20 17.20 0.27
C PHE A 178 -13.98 17.23 -1.06
N GLY A 179 -14.80 16.21 -1.31
CA GLY A 179 -15.59 16.15 -2.55
C GLY A 179 -16.50 17.36 -2.78
N ILE A 180 -17.00 17.99 -1.70
CA ILE A 180 -17.81 19.20 -1.79
C ILE A 180 -16.99 20.44 -2.19
N ASP A 181 -15.70 20.43 -1.92
CA ASP A 181 -14.78 21.53 -2.21
C ASP A 181 -14.17 21.43 -3.61
N ALA A 182 -14.38 20.28 -4.29
CA ALA A 182 -13.82 20.04 -5.60
C ALA A 182 -14.41 21.04 -6.63
N GLN A 183 -13.52 21.68 -7.40
CA GLN A 183 -13.89 22.61 -8.46
C GLN A 183 -13.13 22.22 -9.74
N ILE A 184 -13.89 21.99 -10.81
CA ILE A 184 -13.35 21.71 -12.14
C ILE A 184 -13.98 22.66 -13.15
N GLU A 185 -13.24 23.00 -14.20
CA GLU A 185 -13.74 23.87 -15.25
C GLU A 185 -15.03 23.30 -15.88
N GLY A 186 -16.05 24.15 -16.04
CA GLY A 186 -17.34 23.74 -16.59
C GLY A 186 -18.23 22.90 -15.67
N MET A 187 -17.87 22.76 -14.39
CA MET A 187 -18.65 22.01 -13.40
C MET A 187 -20.10 22.52 -13.32
N LYS A 188 -21.04 21.58 -13.26
CA LYS A 188 -22.46 21.86 -13.03
C LYS A 188 -22.86 21.39 -11.64
N TYR A 189 -23.73 22.13 -11.01
CA TYR A 189 -24.31 21.75 -9.72
C TYR A 189 -25.69 21.14 -9.95
N GLY A 190 -25.96 20.04 -9.30
CA GLY A 190 -27.25 19.35 -9.34
C GLY A 190 -27.67 18.90 -7.98
N THR A 191 -28.97 18.70 -7.81
CA THR A 191 -29.53 18.09 -6.62
C THR A 191 -30.40 16.91 -6.98
N VAL A 192 -30.47 15.92 -6.10
CA VAL A 192 -31.32 14.75 -6.30
C VAL A 192 -32.68 15.02 -5.64
N LYS A 193 -33.75 14.88 -6.44
CA LYS A 193 -35.13 14.86 -5.93
C LYS A 193 -35.62 13.43 -5.96
N ALA A 194 -35.77 12.83 -4.80
CA ALA A 194 -36.29 11.47 -4.68
C ALA A 194 -37.81 11.48 -4.48
N ALA A 195 -38.47 10.42 -4.93
CA ALA A 195 -39.86 10.20 -4.58
C ALA A 195 -40.01 10.01 -3.05
N PRO A 196 -41.06 10.56 -2.42
CA PRO A 196 -41.22 10.51 -0.95
C PRO A 196 -41.49 9.11 -0.43
N VAL A 197 -41.96 8.20 -1.28
CA VAL A 197 -42.29 6.82 -0.92
C VAL A 197 -41.71 5.85 -1.96
N HIS A 198 -41.25 4.69 -1.51
CA HIS A 198 -40.73 3.64 -2.38
C HIS A 198 -41.77 3.21 -3.41
N GLY A 199 -41.36 3.08 -4.68
CA GLY A 199 -42.20 2.68 -5.81
C GLY A 199 -42.98 3.82 -6.47
N GLN A 200 -42.90 5.07 -5.96
CA GLN A 200 -43.43 6.24 -6.66
C GLN A 200 -42.45 6.76 -7.72
N LYS A 201 -42.99 7.42 -8.71
CA LYS A 201 -42.21 8.15 -9.75
C LYS A 201 -42.06 9.63 -9.33
N VAL A 202 -40.93 10.21 -9.67
CA VAL A 202 -40.66 11.66 -9.59
C VAL A 202 -41.15 12.32 -10.87
#